data_7f0b9a04802df9341e19503c85274b9d
#
_entry.id   7f0b9a04802df9341e19503c85274b9d
#
_cell.length_a   1.000
_cell.length_b   1.000
_cell.length_c   1.000
_cell.angle_alpha   90.00
_cell.angle_beta   90.00
_cell.angle_gamma   90.00
#
_symmetry.space_group_name_H-M   'P 1'
#
loop_
_entity.id
_entity.type
_entity.pdbx_description
1 polymer ?
#
loop_
_entity_poly.entity_id
_entity_poly.type
_entity_poly.pdbx_seq_one_letter_code
_entity_poly.pdbx_strand_id
1 'polypeptide(L)'
;MKDNKIRLQKHLSECGVASRRKAEELIEQGKVKINGHVAVLGAKVDPKRDKVTVRGKTVTAVSEKVYLMLNKPRGFVTTASDELGRKNVCDLVADAGVRLFPVGRLDRDSEGLIIMTNDGEFANKLTHPSSHVNKTYRVTVKGEASEEKLLEMKEGILLDGIKTLPCDSFVAERKPDRTVLIFVLNEGRNRQIRRMCEAVGLNVIRLKRTEIAGVKLGMLPQGKWRPLNEREMRRLTNITQKKEDV
;
A
#
# COMPACT_ATOMS: atom_id res chain seq x y z
N MET A 1 31.51 14.61 5.66
CA MET A 1 30.13 15.10 5.89
C MET A 1 29.19 14.26 5.04
N LYS A 2 28.21 13.53 5.63
CA LYS A 2 27.22 12.79 4.84
C LYS A 2 26.41 13.80 4.02
N ASP A 3 26.34 13.58 2.71
CA ASP A 3 25.54 14.38 1.79
C ASP A 3 24.04 14.14 2.13
N ASN A 4 23.43 15.08 2.88
CA ASN A 4 22.03 14.99 3.31
C ASN A 4 21.03 15.42 2.22
N LYS A 5 21.51 15.58 0.98
CA LYS A 5 20.68 16.04 -0.12
C LYS A 5 19.76 14.96 -0.63
N ILE A 6 18.49 15.27 -0.73
CA ILE A 6 17.44 14.42 -1.31
C ILE A 6 16.92 15.00 -2.62
N ARG A 7 16.33 14.16 -3.48
CA ARG A 7 15.68 14.63 -4.72
C ARG A 7 14.58 15.64 -4.39
N LEU A 8 14.55 16.76 -5.13
CA LEU A 8 13.60 17.85 -4.92
C LEU A 8 12.13 17.36 -4.95
N GLN A 9 11.74 16.51 -5.91
CA GLN A 9 10.40 15.94 -5.96
C GLN A 9 10.06 15.04 -4.75
N LYS A 10 11.07 14.37 -4.16
CA LYS A 10 10.89 13.64 -2.89
C LYS A 10 10.58 14.62 -1.76
N HIS A 11 11.38 15.68 -1.63
CA HIS A 11 11.17 16.74 -0.62
C HIS A 11 9.78 17.37 -0.73
N LEU A 12 9.36 17.79 -1.92
CA LEU A 12 8.04 18.38 -2.16
C LEU A 12 6.91 17.41 -1.78
N SER A 13 7.09 16.13 -2.05
CA SER A 13 6.11 15.10 -1.69
C SER A 13 6.04 14.87 -0.18
N GLU A 14 7.16 14.86 0.52
CA GLU A 14 7.25 14.74 1.99
C GLU A 14 6.67 15.97 2.71
N CYS A 15 6.78 17.14 2.09
CA CYS A 15 6.15 18.37 2.56
C CYS A 15 4.65 18.48 2.20
N GLY A 16 4.05 17.44 1.63
CA GLY A 16 2.61 17.40 1.32
C GLY A 16 2.19 18.26 0.11
N VAL A 17 3.12 18.90 -0.60
CA VAL A 17 2.84 19.82 -1.73
C VAL A 17 2.18 19.08 -2.89
N ALA A 18 2.74 17.94 -3.32
CA ALA A 18 2.26 17.17 -4.47
C ALA A 18 2.74 15.71 -4.42
N SER A 19 2.25 14.84 -5.33
CA SER A 19 2.91 13.57 -5.60
C SER A 19 4.28 13.81 -6.24
N ARG A 20 5.21 12.84 -6.21
CA ARG A 20 6.54 12.98 -6.84
C ARG A 20 6.43 13.35 -8.32
N ARG A 21 5.54 12.68 -9.09
CA ARG A 21 5.29 12.97 -10.51
C ARG A 21 4.74 14.38 -10.71
N LYS A 22 3.74 14.76 -9.92
CA LYS A 22 3.17 16.12 -10.00
C LYS A 22 4.16 17.19 -9.56
N ALA A 23 5.08 16.87 -8.65
CA ALA A 23 6.18 17.76 -8.27
C ALA A 23 7.19 17.93 -9.42
N GLU A 24 7.48 16.87 -10.20
CA GLU A 24 8.30 16.94 -11.42
C GLU A 24 7.66 17.86 -12.45
N GLU A 25 6.35 17.73 -12.70
CA GLU A 25 5.62 18.65 -13.60
C GLU A 25 5.71 20.12 -13.13
N LEU A 26 5.64 20.38 -11.81
CA LEU A 26 5.78 21.73 -11.26
C LEU A 26 7.20 22.28 -11.46
N ILE A 27 8.22 21.43 -11.38
CA ILE A 27 9.62 21.77 -11.62
C ILE A 27 9.81 22.11 -13.11
N GLU A 28 9.35 21.27 -14.02
CA GLU A 28 9.41 21.50 -15.47
C GLU A 28 8.73 22.80 -15.90
N GLN A 29 7.60 23.12 -15.25
CA GLN A 29 6.87 24.37 -15.48
C GLN A 29 7.58 25.61 -14.87
N GLY A 30 8.77 25.48 -14.28
CA GLY A 30 9.50 26.58 -13.64
C GLY A 30 8.83 27.15 -12.39
N LYS A 31 7.85 26.45 -11.80
CA LYS A 31 7.07 26.90 -10.63
C LYS A 31 7.75 26.66 -9.30
N VAL A 32 8.91 25.99 -9.30
CA VAL A 32 9.69 25.64 -8.10
C VAL A 32 11.02 26.37 -8.12
N LYS A 33 11.39 26.97 -6.98
CA LYS A 33 12.70 27.63 -6.80
C LYS A 33 13.41 27.06 -5.58
N ILE A 34 14.74 26.96 -5.67
CA ILE A 34 15.65 26.63 -4.57
C ILE A 34 16.53 27.85 -4.34
N ASN A 35 16.51 28.41 -3.14
CA ASN A 35 17.30 29.60 -2.75
C ASN A 35 17.12 30.79 -3.75
N GLY A 36 15.89 30.95 -4.28
CA GLY A 36 15.55 32.00 -5.24
C GLY A 36 15.77 31.64 -6.71
N HIS A 37 16.51 30.60 -7.05
CA HIS A 37 16.79 30.16 -8.42
C HIS A 37 15.80 29.11 -8.90
N VAL A 38 15.36 29.18 -10.15
CA VAL A 38 14.44 28.21 -10.74
C VAL A 38 15.10 26.82 -10.73
N ALA A 39 14.39 25.84 -10.19
CA ALA A 39 14.87 24.47 -10.10
C ALA A 39 14.69 23.73 -11.42
N VAL A 40 15.61 22.78 -11.70
CA VAL A 40 15.54 21.90 -12.86
C VAL A 40 15.24 20.47 -12.45
N LEU A 41 14.76 19.63 -13.38
CA LEU A 41 14.56 18.20 -13.12
C LEU A 41 15.86 17.55 -12.63
N GLY A 42 15.69 16.65 -11.66
CA GLY A 42 16.83 15.94 -11.06
C GLY A 42 17.54 16.72 -9.95
N ALA A 43 17.20 18.00 -9.72
CA ALA A 43 17.79 18.78 -8.62
C ALA A 43 17.64 18.07 -7.27
N LYS A 44 18.62 18.29 -6.40
CA LYS A 44 18.64 17.83 -5.01
C LYS A 44 18.64 19.02 -4.06
N VAL A 45 18.05 18.85 -2.89
CA VAL A 45 17.99 19.86 -1.83
C VAL A 45 18.43 19.26 -0.50
N ASP A 46 19.07 20.09 0.33
CA ASP A 46 19.22 19.82 1.75
C ASP A 46 18.01 20.39 2.49
N PRO A 47 17.11 19.54 3.05
CA PRO A 47 15.88 20.01 3.70
C PRO A 47 16.12 20.94 4.90
N LYS A 48 17.33 20.93 5.47
CA LYS A 48 17.70 21.75 6.64
C LYS A 48 18.33 23.11 6.27
N ARG A 49 18.86 23.23 5.06
CA ARG A 49 19.64 24.39 4.64
C ARG A 49 19.02 25.17 3.50
N ASP A 50 18.38 24.45 2.56
CA ASP A 50 17.87 25.07 1.35
C ASP A 50 16.42 25.57 1.54
N LYS A 51 16.17 26.79 1.10
CA LYS A 51 14.82 27.37 1.06
C LYS A 51 14.16 26.99 -0.26
N VAL A 52 13.11 26.17 -0.19
CA VAL A 52 12.32 25.78 -1.36
C VAL A 52 11.03 26.61 -1.40
N THR A 53 10.67 27.10 -2.58
CA THR A 53 9.39 27.79 -2.80
C THR A 53 8.66 27.18 -3.99
N VAL A 54 7.35 27.11 -3.91
CA VAL A 54 6.45 26.67 -5.00
C VAL A 54 5.43 27.76 -5.26
N ARG A 55 5.37 28.28 -6.49
CA ARG A 55 4.53 29.42 -6.87
C ARG A 55 4.68 30.61 -5.91
N GLY A 56 5.92 30.89 -5.47
CA GLY A 56 6.24 31.97 -4.52
C GLY A 56 5.97 31.67 -3.05
N LYS A 57 5.29 30.59 -2.70
CA LYS A 57 5.04 30.19 -1.30
C LYS A 57 6.17 29.28 -0.80
N THR A 58 6.69 29.58 0.39
CA THR A 58 7.72 28.74 1.04
C THR A 58 7.13 27.37 1.41
N VAL A 59 7.88 26.34 1.07
CA VAL A 59 7.55 24.95 1.45
C VAL A 59 8.07 24.67 2.84
N THR A 60 7.20 24.26 3.74
CA THR A 60 7.53 23.84 5.10
C THR A 60 7.37 22.34 5.24
N ALA A 61 8.25 21.71 5.98
CA ALA A 61 8.14 20.27 6.25
C ALA A 61 6.84 19.97 7.03
N VAL A 62 6.14 18.90 6.65
CA VAL A 62 5.07 18.36 7.49
C VAL A 62 5.73 17.72 8.69
N SER A 63 5.46 18.28 9.87
CA SER A 63 6.16 17.91 11.12
C SER A 63 5.75 16.53 11.65
N GLU A 64 4.55 16.08 11.33
CA GLU A 64 3.98 14.88 11.93
C GLU A 64 3.76 13.78 10.89
N LYS A 65 4.26 12.57 11.21
CA LYS A 65 4.00 11.35 10.44
C LYS A 65 2.67 10.75 10.89
N VAL A 66 1.80 10.48 9.92
CA VAL A 66 0.47 9.93 10.15
C VAL A 66 0.39 8.52 9.59
N TYR A 67 -0.18 7.61 10.38
CA TYR A 67 -0.35 6.21 10.03
C TYR A 67 -1.78 5.78 10.37
N LEU A 68 -2.58 5.49 9.34
CA LEU A 68 -3.98 5.10 9.50
C LEU A 68 -4.20 3.67 8.99
N MET A 69 -5.09 2.96 9.66
CA MET A 69 -5.73 1.76 9.15
C MET A 69 -7.05 2.15 8.52
N LEU A 70 -7.27 1.79 7.26
CA LEU A 70 -8.51 1.97 6.53
C LEU A 70 -9.11 0.61 6.17
N ASN A 71 -10.41 0.41 6.39
CA ASN A 71 -11.15 -0.72 5.84
C ASN A 71 -11.72 -0.33 4.47
N LYS A 72 -10.94 -0.58 3.42
CA LYS A 72 -11.32 -0.25 2.04
C LYS A 72 -12.57 -1.02 1.61
N PRO A 73 -13.65 -0.38 1.19
CA PRO A 73 -14.79 -1.05 0.57
C PRO A 73 -14.50 -1.47 -0.87
N ARG A 74 -15.33 -2.35 -1.42
CA ARG A 74 -15.34 -2.65 -2.87
C ARG A 74 -15.76 -1.42 -3.67
N GLY A 75 -15.32 -1.34 -4.93
CA GLY A 75 -15.66 -0.24 -5.82
C GLY A 75 -14.68 0.93 -5.81
N PHE A 76 -13.87 1.08 -4.77
CA PHE A 76 -12.85 2.11 -4.68
C PHE A 76 -11.53 1.64 -5.29
N VAL A 77 -10.86 2.49 -6.07
CA VAL A 77 -9.51 2.22 -6.59
C VAL A 77 -8.44 2.61 -5.55
N THR A 78 -7.36 1.85 -5.53
CA THR A 78 -6.22 2.14 -4.64
C THR A 78 -5.20 2.99 -5.40
N THR A 79 -5.39 4.29 -5.36
CA THR A 79 -4.50 5.29 -5.94
C THR A 79 -4.51 6.55 -5.10
N ALA A 80 -3.45 7.34 -5.17
CA ALA A 80 -3.37 8.67 -4.55
C ALA A 80 -3.98 9.77 -5.46
N SER A 81 -4.20 9.49 -6.74
CA SER A 81 -4.87 10.36 -7.71
C SER A 81 -5.47 9.48 -8.80
N ASP A 82 -6.67 9.78 -9.24
CA ASP A 82 -7.35 9.07 -10.32
C ASP A 82 -7.74 10.03 -11.43
N GLU A 83 -7.15 9.85 -12.61
CA GLU A 83 -7.38 10.71 -13.78
C GLU A 83 -8.77 10.50 -14.40
N LEU A 84 -9.40 9.35 -14.11
CA LEU A 84 -10.73 9.00 -14.61
C LEU A 84 -11.84 9.42 -13.64
N GLY A 85 -11.55 10.16 -12.57
CA GLY A 85 -12.53 10.62 -11.60
C GLY A 85 -13.24 9.51 -10.80
N ARG A 86 -12.68 8.30 -10.75
CA ARG A 86 -13.27 7.20 -9.98
C ARG A 86 -13.04 7.41 -8.48
N LYS A 87 -13.99 6.97 -7.65
CA LYS A 87 -13.82 6.94 -6.19
C LYS A 87 -12.55 6.18 -5.81
N ASN A 88 -11.70 6.79 -5.00
CA ASN A 88 -10.41 6.24 -4.60
C ASN A 88 -10.24 6.23 -3.07
N VAL A 89 -9.21 5.54 -2.58
CA VAL A 89 -8.99 5.37 -1.13
C VAL A 89 -8.64 6.67 -0.42
N CYS A 90 -8.11 7.68 -1.12
CA CYS A 90 -7.80 8.97 -0.51
C CYS A 90 -9.06 9.78 -0.21
N ASP A 91 -10.15 9.58 -0.98
CA ASP A 91 -11.44 10.23 -0.71
C ASP A 91 -12.00 9.78 0.66
N LEU A 92 -11.69 8.55 1.09
CA LEU A 92 -12.16 7.97 2.36
C LEU A 92 -11.40 8.49 3.59
N VAL A 93 -10.27 9.16 3.40
CA VAL A 93 -9.40 9.70 4.46
C VAL A 93 -9.17 11.21 4.29
N ALA A 94 -10.00 11.88 3.50
CA ALA A 94 -9.84 13.31 3.21
C ALA A 94 -9.96 14.18 4.47
N ASP A 95 -10.71 13.72 5.47
CA ASP A 95 -10.91 14.34 6.77
C ASP A 95 -9.72 14.15 7.75
N ALA A 96 -8.67 13.42 7.36
CA ALA A 96 -7.47 13.27 8.18
C ALA A 96 -6.60 14.54 8.28
N GLY A 97 -6.94 15.61 7.56
CA GLY A 97 -6.27 16.92 7.63
C GLY A 97 -4.90 17.00 6.98
N VAL A 98 -4.35 15.88 6.49
CA VAL A 98 -3.06 15.81 5.81
C VAL A 98 -3.16 14.94 4.56
N ARG A 99 -2.27 15.22 3.60
CA ARG A 99 -2.20 14.41 2.39
C ARG A 99 -1.61 13.04 2.69
N LEU A 100 -2.40 11.99 2.49
CA LEU A 100 -2.01 10.59 2.67
C LEU A 100 -1.98 9.84 1.34
N PHE A 101 -1.25 8.73 1.32
CA PHE A 101 -1.23 7.78 0.21
C PHE A 101 -1.25 6.33 0.73
N PRO A 102 -1.75 5.38 -0.08
CA PRO A 102 -1.87 3.99 0.33
C PRO A 102 -0.51 3.27 0.36
N VAL A 103 -0.31 2.41 1.36
CA VAL A 103 0.80 1.47 1.47
C VAL A 103 0.43 0.17 0.77
N GLY A 104 0.91 -0.01 -0.44
CA GLY A 104 0.51 -1.10 -1.32
C GLY A 104 -0.88 -0.91 -1.90
N ARG A 105 -1.42 -1.98 -2.48
CA ARG A 105 -2.68 -1.91 -3.24
C ARG A 105 -3.63 -3.05 -2.88
N LEU A 106 -4.91 -2.77 -3.06
CA LEU A 106 -6.01 -3.73 -3.21
C LEU A 106 -6.75 -3.39 -4.50
N ASP A 107 -7.18 -4.40 -5.24
CA ASP A 107 -7.95 -4.20 -6.45
C ASP A 107 -9.29 -3.50 -6.15
N ARG A 108 -9.92 -2.94 -7.18
CA ARG A 108 -11.22 -2.26 -7.06
C ARG A 108 -12.30 -3.19 -6.51
N ASP A 109 -12.28 -4.46 -6.90
CA ASP A 109 -13.23 -5.51 -6.50
C ASP A 109 -12.82 -6.26 -5.22
N SER A 110 -11.69 -5.86 -4.59
CA SER A 110 -11.20 -6.39 -3.33
C SER A 110 -11.44 -5.39 -2.19
N GLU A 111 -11.53 -5.88 -0.97
CA GLU A 111 -11.85 -5.09 0.22
C GLU A 111 -10.90 -5.37 1.38
N GLY A 112 -11.02 -4.60 2.45
CA GLY A 112 -10.35 -4.86 3.72
C GLY A 112 -9.21 -3.91 4.03
N LEU A 113 -8.27 -4.37 4.84
CA LEU A 113 -7.22 -3.58 5.44
C LEU A 113 -6.27 -2.99 4.40
N ILE A 114 -6.13 -1.67 4.42
CA ILE A 114 -5.07 -0.92 3.76
C ILE A 114 -4.51 0.11 4.74
N ILE A 115 -3.20 0.31 4.72
CA ILE A 115 -2.54 1.34 5.53
C ILE A 115 -2.42 2.59 4.67
N MET A 116 -2.74 3.75 5.25
CA MET A 116 -2.59 5.07 4.65
C MET A 116 -1.55 5.86 5.45
N THR A 117 -0.63 6.57 4.78
CA THR A 117 0.42 7.34 5.45
C THR A 117 0.94 8.50 4.60
N ASN A 118 1.64 9.45 5.22
CA ASN A 118 2.48 10.44 4.56
C ASN A 118 3.98 10.08 4.64
N ASP A 119 4.33 8.92 5.19
CA ASP A 119 5.70 8.43 5.33
C ASP A 119 6.09 7.50 4.17
N GLY A 120 6.84 8.05 3.19
CA GLY A 120 7.28 7.30 2.03
C GLY A 120 8.33 6.22 2.32
N GLU A 121 9.13 6.39 3.36
CA GLU A 121 10.15 5.40 3.74
C GLU A 121 9.49 4.18 4.41
N PHE A 122 8.58 4.43 5.33
CA PHE A 122 7.75 3.38 5.92
C PHE A 122 6.96 2.62 4.86
N ALA A 123 6.29 3.32 3.94
CA ALA A 123 5.53 2.69 2.87
C ALA A 123 6.41 1.81 1.98
N ASN A 124 7.59 2.30 1.59
CA ASN A 124 8.54 1.54 0.77
C ASN A 124 9.02 0.27 1.50
N LYS A 125 9.40 0.38 2.77
CA LYS A 125 9.84 -0.76 3.59
C LYS A 125 8.78 -1.86 3.69
N LEU A 126 7.50 -1.51 3.79
CA LEU A 126 6.40 -2.48 3.87
C LEU A 126 5.98 -3.08 2.52
N THR A 127 6.24 -2.38 1.42
CA THR A 127 5.77 -2.81 0.09
C THR A 127 6.85 -3.39 -0.79
N HIS A 128 8.11 -3.20 -0.46
CA HIS A 128 9.22 -3.72 -1.24
C HIS A 128 9.17 -5.25 -1.29
N PRO A 129 9.32 -5.89 -2.47
CA PRO A 129 9.23 -7.34 -2.61
C PRO A 129 10.16 -8.11 -1.65
N SER A 130 11.38 -7.60 -1.42
CA SER A 130 12.34 -8.22 -0.49
C SER A 130 11.88 -8.19 0.98
N SER A 131 10.85 -7.45 1.34
CA SER A 131 10.37 -7.37 2.73
C SER A 131 9.55 -8.57 3.17
N HIS A 132 9.07 -9.38 2.22
CA HIS A 132 8.30 -10.61 2.49
C HIS A 132 7.22 -10.44 3.57
N VAL A 133 6.56 -9.28 3.57
CA VAL A 133 5.55 -8.94 4.57
C VAL A 133 4.32 -9.82 4.38
N ASN A 134 4.00 -10.61 5.39
CA ASN A 134 2.82 -11.48 5.37
C ASN A 134 1.53 -10.67 5.32
N LYS A 135 0.62 -11.11 4.48
CA LYS A 135 -0.73 -10.55 4.31
C LYS A 135 -1.73 -11.69 4.34
N THR A 136 -2.70 -11.60 5.24
CA THR A 136 -3.75 -12.60 5.39
C THR A 136 -5.02 -12.15 4.68
N TYR A 137 -5.60 -13.06 3.92
CA TYR A 137 -6.81 -12.81 3.14
C TYR A 137 -7.89 -13.85 3.50
N ARG A 138 -9.12 -13.39 3.66
CA ARG A 138 -10.33 -14.22 3.69
C ARG A 138 -10.95 -14.20 2.29
N VAL A 139 -11.02 -15.36 1.68
CA VAL A 139 -11.45 -15.55 0.28
C VAL A 139 -12.67 -16.43 0.24
N THR A 140 -13.77 -15.94 -0.32
CA THR A 140 -14.98 -16.75 -0.54
C THR A 140 -15.00 -17.19 -2.00
N VAL A 141 -15.02 -18.49 -2.23
CA VAL A 141 -15.17 -19.10 -3.56
C VAL A 141 -16.55 -19.73 -3.69
N LYS A 142 -17.06 -19.82 -4.93
CA LYS A 142 -18.32 -20.49 -5.24
C LYS A 142 -18.11 -22.02 -5.16
N GLY A 143 -19.05 -22.70 -4.50
CA GLY A 143 -19.02 -24.16 -4.39
C GLY A 143 -17.91 -24.68 -3.47
N GLU A 144 -17.51 -25.91 -3.71
CA GLU A 144 -16.54 -26.62 -2.90
C GLU A 144 -15.10 -26.42 -3.41
N ALA A 145 -14.16 -26.27 -2.47
CA ALA A 145 -12.73 -26.34 -2.70
C ALA A 145 -12.20 -27.65 -2.13
N SER A 146 -11.77 -28.57 -3.00
CA SER A 146 -11.19 -29.86 -2.59
C SER A 146 -9.79 -29.66 -1.97
N GLU A 147 -9.35 -30.64 -1.19
CA GLU A 147 -8.01 -30.63 -0.57
C GLU A 147 -6.89 -30.64 -1.62
N GLU A 148 -7.09 -31.32 -2.74
CA GLU A 148 -6.14 -31.35 -3.87
C GLU A 148 -5.89 -29.96 -4.43
N LYS A 149 -6.95 -29.19 -4.70
CA LYS A 149 -6.85 -27.79 -5.17
C LYS A 149 -6.12 -26.90 -4.15
N LEU A 150 -6.36 -27.12 -2.86
CA LEU A 150 -5.68 -26.37 -1.80
C LEU A 150 -4.19 -26.72 -1.74
N LEU A 151 -3.84 -28.00 -1.89
CA LEU A 151 -2.46 -28.45 -1.91
C LEU A 151 -1.70 -27.83 -3.09
N GLU A 152 -2.29 -27.87 -4.29
CA GLU A 152 -1.72 -27.27 -5.48
C GLU A 152 -1.45 -25.75 -5.28
N MET A 153 -2.41 -25.02 -4.69
CA MET A 153 -2.23 -23.60 -4.38
C MET A 153 -1.16 -23.35 -3.32
N LYS A 154 -1.01 -24.23 -2.31
CA LYS A 154 0.05 -24.15 -1.30
C LYS A 154 1.45 -24.30 -1.89
N GLU A 155 1.62 -25.22 -2.80
CA GLU A 155 2.91 -25.48 -3.46
C GLU A 155 3.30 -24.40 -4.46
N GLY A 156 2.34 -23.61 -4.89
CA GLY A 156 2.47 -22.52 -5.85
C GLY A 156 2.00 -22.87 -7.25
N ILE A 157 1.35 -21.90 -7.87
CA ILE A 157 0.72 -21.97 -9.19
C ILE A 157 1.57 -21.25 -10.24
N LEU A 158 1.65 -21.82 -11.44
CA LEU A 158 2.30 -21.16 -12.58
C LEU A 158 1.42 -20.03 -13.11
N LEU A 159 1.85 -18.78 -12.95
CA LEU A 159 1.19 -17.59 -13.46
C LEU A 159 2.14 -16.83 -14.39
N ASP A 160 1.74 -16.64 -15.65
CA ASP A 160 2.57 -15.99 -16.70
C ASP A 160 3.98 -16.61 -16.83
N GLY A 161 4.07 -17.94 -16.77
CA GLY A 161 5.35 -18.65 -16.89
C GLY A 161 6.23 -18.62 -15.63
N ILE A 162 5.77 -17.99 -14.54
CA ILE A 162 6.53 -17.89 -13.29
C ILE A 162 5.71 -18.52 -12.16
N LYS A 163 6.26 -19.51 -11.47
CA LYS A 163 5.61 -20.12 -10.30
C LYS A 163 5.48 -19.13 -9.16
N THR A 164 4.32 -19.09 -8.49
CA THR A 164 4.13 -18.29 -7.28
C THR A 164 4.95 -18.89 -6.14
N LEU A 165 5.30 -18.08 -5.15
CA LEU A 165 5.90 -18.60 -3.93
C LEU A 165 4.89 -19.51 -3.21
N PRO A 166 5.36 -20.55 -2.51
CA PRO A 166 4.52 -21.34 -1.61
C PRO A 166 3.80 -20.43 -0.61
N CYS A 167 2.56 -20.78 -0.29
CA CYS A 167 1.74 -20.00 0.63
C CYS A 167 0.94 -20.90 1.56
N ASP A 168 0.56 -20.39 2.73
CA ASP A 168 -0.39 -21.08 3.58
C ASP A 168 -1.81 -20.83 3.07
N SER A 169 -2.57 -21.91 2.87
CA SER A 169 -3.99 -21.84 2.56
C SER A 169 -4.74 -22.95 3.31
N PHE A 170 -5.90 -22.63 3.86
CA PHE A 170 -6.75 -23.59 4.58
C PHE A 170 -8.22 -23.19 4.53
N VAL A 171 -9.10 -24.17 4.73
CA VAL A 171 -10.54 -23.95 4.80
C VAL A 171 -10.90 -23.37 6.17
N ALA A 172 -11.56 -22.22 6.17
CA ALA A 172 -12.11 -21.62 7.37
C ALA A 172 -13.59 -22.00 7.60
N GLU A 173 -14.34 -22.21 6.51
CA GLU A 173 -15.79 -22.51 6.57
C GLU A 173 -16.22 -23.20 5.28
N ARG A 174 -17.02 -24.24 5.37
CA ARG A 174 -17.70 -24.89 4.24
C ARG A 174 -19.22 -24.66 4.35
N LYS A 175 -19.85 -24.28 3.24
CA LYS A 175 -21.31 -24.20 3.07
C LYS A 175 -21.70 -24.87 1.76
N PRO A 176 -22.96 -25.29 1.56
CA PRO A 176 -23.37 -25.98 0.34
C PRO A 176 -23.09 -25.20 -0.95
N ASP A 177 -23.19 -23.88 -0.91
CA ASP A 177 -23.05 -22.97 -2.07
C ASP A 177 -21.67 -22.32 -2.19
N ARG A 178 -20.84 -22.40 -1.15
CA ARG A 178 -19.55 -21.68 -1.10
C ARG A 178 -18.58 -22.25 -0.08
N THR A 179 -17.31 -22.04 -0.32
CA THR A 179 -16.22 -22.31 0.64
C THR A 179 -15.51 -21.01 0.98
N VAL A 180 -15.14 -20.84 2.25
CA VAL A 180 -14.33 -19.73 2.72
C VAL A 180 -12.93 -20.23 3.04
N LEU A 181 -11.95 -19.64 2.36
CA LEU A 181 -10.53 -19.97 2.49
C LEU A 181 -9.80 -18.82 3.20
N ILE A 182 -8.75 -19.17 3.92
CA ILE A 182 -7.73 -18.21 4.38
C ILE A 182 -6.46 -18.43 3.58
N PHE A 183 -5.88 -17.35 3.10
CA PHE A 183 -4.57 -17.32 2.45
C PHE A 183 -3.62 -16.43 3.24
N VAL A 184 -2.38 -16.90 3.43
CA VAL A 184 -1.28 -16.07 3.96
C VAL A 184 -0.21 -15.98 2.89
N LEU A 185 -0.04 -14.79 2.31
CA LEU A 185 0.93 -14.52 1.25
C LEU A 185 2.02 -13.58 1.75
N ASN A 186 3.27 -13.84 1.37
CA ASN A 186 4.44 -12.99 1.60
C ASN A 186 4.89 -12.23 0.34
N GLU A 187 4.21 -12.42 -0.77
CA GLU A 187 4.35 -11.68 -2.03
C GLU A 187 3.04 -10.97 -2.42
N GLY A 188 3.00 -10.32 -3.58
CA GLY A 188 1.79 -9.61 -4.01
C GLY A 188 1.81 -9.30 -5.50
N ARG A 189 1.68 -10.33 -6.35
CA ARG A 189 1.56 -10.15 -7.80
C ARG A 189 0.16 -9.61 -8.15
N ASN A 190 0.03 -9.07 -9.37
CA ASN A 190 -1.25 -8.58 -9.86
C ASN A 190 -2.34 -9.66 -9.77
N ARG A 191 -3.42 -9.37 -9.01
CA ARG A 191 -4.59 -10.25 -8.81
C ARG A 191 -4.25 -11.70 -8.44
N GLN A 192 -3.15 -11.90 -7.72
CA GLN A 192 -2.53 -13.22 -7.49
C GLN A 192 -3.52 -14.26 -6.99
N ILE A 193 -4.22 -14.03 -5.87
CA ILE A 193 -5.17 -15.01 -5.29
C ILE A 193 -6.28 -15.36 -6.27
N ARG A 194 -6.83 -14.36 -7.00
CA ARG A 194 -7.89 -14.61 -7.98
C ARG A 194 -7.41 -15.50 -9.11
N ARG A 195 -6.21 -15.24 -9.60
CA ARG A 195 -5.59 -16.03 -10.68
C ARG A 195 -5.19 -17.43 -10.22
N MET A 196 -4.69 -17.58 -8.98
CA MET A 196 -4.42 -18.88 -8.38
C MET A 196 -5.69 -19.71 -8.26
N CYS A 197 -6.78 -19.11 -7.75
CA CYS A 197 -8.08 -19.77 -7.65
C CYS A 197 -8.63 -20.16 -9.03
N GLU A 198 -8.54 -19.27 -10.02
CA GLU A 198 -8.98 -19.51 -11.40
C GLU A 198 -8.20 -20.66 -12.05
N ALA A 199 -6.90 -20.74 -11.84
CA ALA A 199 -6.05 -21.80 -12.39
C ALA A 199 -6.46 -23.21 -11.91
N VAL A 200 -6.98 -23.33 -10.67
CA VAL A 200 -7.52 -24.59 -10.12
C VAL A 200 -9.04 -24.72 -10.28
N GLY A 201 -9.65 -23.88 -11.10
CA GLY A 201 -11.10 -23.91 -11.39
C GLY A 201 -11.99 -23.46 -10.23
N LEU A 202 -11.53 -22.51 -9.40
CA LEU A 202 -12.32 -21.89 -8.34
C LEU A 202 -12.70 -20.46 -8.71
N ASN A 203 -13.98 -20.09 -8.52
CA ASN A 203 -14.48 -18.75 -8.77
C ASN A 203 -14.54 -17.92 -7.47
N VAL A 204 -13.72 -16.86 -7.40
CA VAL A 204 -13.67 -15.96 -6.23
C VAL A 204 -14.82 -14.97 -6.24
N ILE A 205 -15.76 -15.11 -5.30
CA ILE A 205 -16.92 -14.23 -5.09
C ILE A 205 -16.50 -12.99 -4.26
N ARG A 206 -15.67 -13.20 -3.22
CA ARG A 206 -15.26 -12.14 -2.29
C ARG A 206 -13.80 -12.33 -1.87
N LEU A 207 -13.06 -11.23 -1.84
CA LEU A 207 -11.68 -11.22 -1.38
C LEU A 207 -11.47 -10.05 -0.42
N LYS A 208 -11.14 -10.36 0.84
CA LYS A 208 -10.94 -9.39 1.91
C LYS A 208 -9.56 -9.58 2.55
N ARG A 209 -8.72 -8.56 2.52
CA ARG A 209 -7.48 -8.58 3.32
C ARG A 209 -7.81 -8.27 4.77
N THR A 210 -7.53 -9.20 5.66
CA THR A 210 -7.88 -9.12 7.09
C THR A 210 -6.70 -8.75 7.97
N GLU A 211 -5.45 -8.95 7.47
CA GLU A 211 -4.27 -8.70 8.28
C GLU A 211 -3.05 -8.33 7.39
N ILE A 212 -2.17 -7.47 7.91
CA ILE A 212 -0.86 -7.15 7.35
C ILE A 212 0.15 -7.23 8.51
N ALA A 213 1.18 -8.08 8.40
CA ALA A 213 2.27 -8.16 9.38
C ALA A 213 1.79 -8.36 10.83
N GLY A 214 0.75 -9.18 11.05
CA GLY A 214 0.18 -9.38 12.38
C GLY A 214 -0.75 -8.26 12.86
N VAL A 215 -0.91 -7.17 12.09
CA VAL A 215 -1.88 -6.11 12.38
C VAL A 215 -3.22 -6.48 11.78
N LYS A 216 -4.22 -6.74 12.63
CA LYS A 216 -5.54 -7.21 12.23
C LYS A 216 -6.52 -6.06 12.01
N LEU A 217 -7.34 -6.16 10.97
CA LEU A 217 -8.41 -5.20 10.68
C LEU A 217 -9.43 -5.09 11.82
N GLY A 218 -9.70 -6.20 12.51
CA GLY A 218 -10.68 -6.26 13.59
C GLY A 218 -12.09 -5.87 13.14
N MET A 219 -12.80 -5.15 14.02
CA MET A 219 -14.19 -4.72 13.84
C MET A 219 -14.34 -3.35 13.14
N LEU A 220 -13.27 -2.80 12.56
CA LEU A 220 -13.34 -1.51 11.85
C LEU A 220 -14.36 -1.59 10.72
N PRO A 221 -15.43 -0.74 10.72
CA PRO A 221 -16.46 -0.78 9.68
C PRO A 221 -15.92 -0.46 8.29
N GLN A 222 -16.59 -0.92 7.24
CA GLN A 222 -16.22 -0.60 5.86
C GLN A 222 -16.28 0.90 5.58
N GLY A 223 -15.30 1.42 4.87
CA GLY A 223 -15.15 2.85 4.54
C GLY A 223 -14.66 3.70 5.71
N LYS A 224 -14.47 3.12 6.90
CA LYS A 224 -13.96 3.84 8.07
C LYS A 224 -12.47 3.60 8.24
N TRP A 225 -11.83 4.57 8.90
CA TRP A 225 -10.41 4.53 9.25
C TRP A 225 -10.21 4.88 10.72
N ARG A 226 -9.06 4.54 11.26
CA ARG A 226 -8.55 4.95 12.56
C ARG A 226 -7.04 5.05 12.54
N PRO A 227 -6.43 5.82 13.45
CA PRO A 227 -4.99 5.76 13.67
C PRO A 227 -4.53 4.34 14.05
N LEU A 228 -3.33 3.98 13.62
CA LEU A 228 -2.63 2.80 14.14
C LEU A 228 -2.19 3.09 15.58
N ASN A 229 -2.40 2.14 16.49
CA ASN A 229 -1.92 2.26 17.86
C ASN A 229 -0.42 1.90 17.95
N GLU A 230 0.21 2.21 19.08
CA GLU A 230 1.65 1.97 19.30
C GLU A 230 2.05 0.49 19.11
N ARG A 231 1.22 -0.46 19.56
CA ARG A 231 1.51 -1.89 19.42
C ARG A 231 1.48 -2.31 17.93
N GLU A 232 0.55 -1.78 17.16
CA GLU A 232 0.45 -2.00 15.72
C GLU A 232 1.64 -1.38 15.00
N MET A 233 2.00 -0.15 15.36
CA MET A 233 3.17 0.53 14.81
C MET A 233 4.47 -0.24 15.11
N ARG A 234 4.68 -0.68 16.35
CA ARG A 234 5.86 -1.49 16.71
C ARG A 234 5.96 -2.77 15.88
N ARG A 235 4.85 -3.47 15.64
CA ARG A 235 4.83 -4.68 14.77
C ARG A 235 5.27 -4.38 13.35
N LEU A 236 4.77 -3.30 12.76
CA LEU A 236 5.09 -2.91 11.39
C LEU A 236 6.54 -2.41 11.27
N THR A 237 7.03 -1.64 12.24
CA THR A 237 8.42 -1.12 12.25
C THR A 237 9.46 -2.20 12.50
N ASN A 238 9.21 -3.16 13.41
CA ASN A 238 10.16 -4.25 13.69
C ASN A 238 10.41 -5.13 12.45
N ILE A 239 9.43 -5.33 11.58
CA ILE A 239 9.62 -6.05 10.32
C ILE A 239 10.54 -5.27 9.38
N THR A 240 10.48 -3.95 9.43
CA THR A 240 11.30 -3.09 8.58
C THR A 240 12.74 -2.92 9.11
N GLN A 241 13.01 -3.19 10.39
CA GLN A 241 14.34 -3.07 11.02
C GLN A 241 15.17 -4.36 10.95
N LYS A 242 14.55 -5.55 11.00
CA LYS A 242 15.27 -6.84 10.96
C LYS A 242 16.14 -7.09 9.72
N LYS A 243 16.23 -6.17 8.78
CA LYS A 243 17.03 -6.29 7.55
C LYS A 243 18.19 -5.30 7.46
N GLU A 244 18.37 -4.41 8.42
CA GLU A 244 19.56 -3.54 8.48
C GLU A 244 20.74 -4.23 9.21
N ASP A 245 20.47 -5.40 9.85
CA ASP A 245 21.45 -6.15 10.65
C ASP A 245 21.93 -7.48 10.00
N VAL A 246 21.70 -7.67 8.67
CA VAL A 246 22.20 -8.86 7.92
C VAL A 246 23.00 -8.45 6.71
#